data_f949d06cae3bcdc25456aef18893a312
#
_entry.id   f949d06cae3bcdc25456aef18893a312
#
_cell.length_a   1.000
_cell.length_b   1.000
_cell.length_c   1.000
_cell.angle_alpha   90.00
_cell.angle_beta   90.00
_cell.angle_gamma   90.00
#
_symmetry.space_group_name_H-M   'P 1'
#
loop_
_entity.id
_entity.type
_entity.pdbx_description
1 polymer ?
#
loop_
_entity_poly.entity_id
_entity_poly.type
_entity_poly.pdbx_seq_one_letter_code
_entity_poly.pdbx_strand_id
1 'polypeptide(L)'
;VTAAALMGAAMLASLPAQAAGAKTTCGGASWYALTSRTASGERMNPMAMTAAHKTLPLGSKVKVTNLSNRRSVVVRINDRGPFVKGRMIDLSKGAAQRLGFISAGHTRVQIEPADGSGTRDCA
;
A
#
# COMPACT_ATOMS: atom_id res chain seq x y z
N VAL A 1 -20.01 12.49 53.24
CA VAL A 1 -20.20 11.64 52.09
C VAL A 1 -19.51 12.27 50.87
N THR A 2 -18.43 11.71 50.52
CA THR A 2 -17.68 12.21 49.39
C THR A 2 -18.12 11.48 48.13
N ALA A 3 -18.65 12.25 47.19
CA ALA A 3 -18.81 11.73 45.85
C ALA A 3 -17.43 11.56 45.24
N ALA A 4 -17.03 10.37 45.01
CA ALA A 4 -15.83 10.11 44.25
C ALA A 4 -16.09 10.56 42.80
N ALA A 5 -15.43 11.61 42.42
CA ALA A 5 -15.42 11.98 41.02
C ALA A 5 -14.64 10.91 40.27
N LEU A 6 -15.34 10.05 39.58
CA LEU A 6 -14.74 9.15 38.65
C LEU A 6 -14.29 9.95 37.45
N MET A 7 -13.04 10.31 37.47
CA MET A 7 -12.38 10.81 36.29
C MET A 7 -12.17 9.62 35.37
N GLY A 8 -13.13 9.39 34.53
CA GLY A 8 -12.92 8.51 33.40
C GLY A 8 -11.87 9.15 32.49
N ALA A 9 -10.65 8.70 32.57
CA ALA A 9 -9.68 9.04 31.56
C ALA A 9 -10.13 8.39 30.25
N ALA A 10 -10.72 9.17 29.39
CA ALA A 10 -10.97 8.76 28.04
C ALA A 10 -9.59 8.62 27.36
N MET A 11 -9.10 7.40 27.29
CA MET A 11 -7.96 7.11 26.47
C MET A 11 -8.40 7.26 25.02
N LEU A 12 -8.14 8.42 24.47
CA LEU A 12 -8.26 8.60 23.02
C LEU A 12 -7.11 7.88 22.38
N ALA A 13 -7.35 6.65 21.96
CA ALA A 13 -6.43 5.97 21.10
C ALA A 13 -6.44 6.71 19.77
N SER A 14 -5.40 7.47 19.51
CA SER A 14 -5.22 8.07 18.19
C SER A 14 -4.82 6.98 17.22
N LEU A 15 -5.72 6.65 16.29
CA LEU A 15 -5.38 5.78 15.17
C LEU A 15 -4.33 6.46 14.32
N PRO A 16 -3.34 5.69 13.81
CA PRO A 16 -2.41 6.25 12.84
C PRO A 16 -3.18 6.88 11.69
N ALA A 17 -2.78 8.06 11.27
CA ALA A 17 -3.47 8.79 10.20
C ALA A 17 -3.55 7.97 8.90
N GLN A 18 -2.60 7.05 8.67
CA GLN A 18 -2.59 6.21 7.48
C GLN A 18 -3.67 5.12 7.48
N ALA A 19 -4.13 4.69 8.67
CA ALA A 19 -5.20 3.71 8.78
C ALA A 19 -6.58 4.36 8.69
N ALA A 20 -6.70 5.62 9.12
CA ALA A 20 -7.96 6.33 9.11
C ALA A 20 -8.37 6.71 7.69
N GLY A 21 -9.39 6.07 7.15
CA GLY A 21 -9.92 6.35 5.81
C GLY A 21 -9.23 5.62 4.68
N ALA A 22 -8.26 4.76 4.98
CA ALA A 22 -7.70 3.91 3.94
C ALA A 22 -8.71 2.86 3.52
N LYS A 23 -9.01 2.80 2.23
CA LYS A 23 -9.99 1.89 1.67
C LYS A 23 -9.30 0.82 0.86
N THR A 24 -9.91 -0.36 0.80
CA THR A 24 -9.54 -1.37 -0.16
C THR A 24 -9.88 -0.87 -1.57
N THR A 25 -8.91 -0.87 -2.44
CA THR A 25 -9.07 -0.47 -3.83
C THR A 25 -8.54 -1.54 -4.76
N CYS A 26 -9.08 -1.60 -5.97
CA CYS A 26 -8.65 -2.55 -6.98
C CYS A 26 -8.37 -1.85 -8.28
N GLY A 27 -7.38 -2.33 -8.99
CA GLY A 27 -7.01 -1.75 -10.27
C GLY A 27 -5.80 -2.42 -10.89
N GLY A 28 -5.32 -1.82 -11.96
CA GLY A 28 -4.17 -2.33 -12.70
C GLY A 28 -2.86 -2.05 -11.99
N ALA A 29 -1.97 -3.01 -12.05
CA ALA A 29 -0.60 -2.90 -11.56
C ALA A 29 0.38 -3.26 -12.66
N SER A 30 1.51 -2.59 -12.66
CA SER A 30 2.68 -2.97 -13.42
C SER A 30 3.91 -2.91 -12.53
N TRP A 31 5.09 -3.14 -13.06
CA TRP A 31 6.32 -3.06 -12.28
C TRP A 31 7.39 -2.26 -13.03
N TYR A 32 8.34 -1.76 -12.27
CA TYR A 32 9.47 -1.02 -12.82
C TYR A 32 10.76 -1.33 -12.05
N ALA A 33 11.90 -1.09 -12.69
CA ALA A 33 13.21 -1.39 -12.14
C ALA A 33 14.17 -0.25 -12.49
N LEU A 34 13.99 0.89 -11.84
CA LEU A 34 14.85 2.06 -11.97
C LEU A 34 15.77 2.15 -10.76
N THR A 35 16.90 2.84 -10.92
CA THR A 35 17.83 3.10 -9.83
C THR A 35 17.92 4.59 -9.50
N SER A 36 17.04 5.41 -10.07
CA SER A 36 16.95 6.83 -9.84
C SER A 36 16.33 7.15 -8.46
N ARG A 37 16.37 8.41 -8.08
CA ARG A 37 15.70 8.85 -6.86
C ARG A 37 14.19 8.83 -7.03
N THR A 38 13.52 8.40 -5.98
CA THR A 38 12.06 8.38 -5.90
C THR A 38 11.53 9.68 -5.32
N ALA A 39 10.20 9.85 -5.31
CA ALA A 39 9.56 11.02 -4.74
C ALA A 39 9.84 11.19 -3.24
N SER A 40 10.12 10.11 -2.52
CA SER A 40 10.52 10.17 -1.11
C SER A 40 11.95 10.69 -0.91
N GLY A 41 12.73 10.84 -1.98
CA GLY A 41 14.13 11.23 -1.94
C GLY A 41 15.10 10.06 -1.80
N GLU A 42 14.64 8.87 -1.53
CA GLU A 42 15.50 7.69 -1.48
C GLU A 42 15.80 7.18 -2.90
N ARG A 43 16.95 6.53 -3.06
CA ARG A 43 17.27 5.87 -4.32
C ARG A 43 16.46 4.59 -4.44
N MET A 44 15.86 4.36 -5.60
CA MET A 44 15.11 3.15 -5.82
C MET A 44 16.01 1.91 -5.79
N ASN A 45 15.59 0.92 -5.03
CA ASN A 45 16.16 -0.43 -5.04
C ASN A 45 15.14 -1.36 -5.69
N PRO A 46 15.41 -1.87 -6.90
CA PRO A 46 14.44 -2.72 -7.62
C PRO A 46 14.01 -3.96 -6.86
N MET A 47 14.83 -4.47 -5.94
CA MET A 47 14.52 -5.68 -5.19
C MET A 47 13.85 -5.41 -3.84
N ALA A 48 13.74 -4.15 -3.41
CA ALA A 48 13.03 -3.81 -2.18
C ALA A 48 11.52 -3.89 -2.38
N MET A 49 10.78 -4.14 -1.30
CA MET A 49 9.31 -4.20 -1.34
C MET A 49 8.73 -2.79 -1.30
N THR A 50 8.72 -2.12 -2.44
CA THR A 50 8.26 -0.74 -2.59
C THR A 50 7.37 -0.58 -3.81
N ALA A 51 6.67 0.54 -3.86
CA ALA A 51 5.78 0.85 -4.97
C ALA A 51 5.58 2.35 -5.14
N ALA A 52 5.16 2.74 -6.33
CA ALA A 52 4.68 4.07 -6.65
C ALA A 52 3.16 4.09 -6.65
N HIS A 53 2.59 5.11 -6.03
CA HIS A 53 1.14 5.34 -5.99
C HIS A 53 0.87 6.84 -6.11
N LYS A 54 -0.27 7.20 -6.73
CA LYS A 54 -0.58 8.61 -7.03
C LYS A 54 -0.87 9.43 -5.78
N THR A 55 -1.54 8.88 -4.80
CA THR A 55 -2.12 9.66 -3.71
C THR A 55 -1.83 9.13 -2.31
N LEU A 56 -1.55 7.85 -2.14
CA LEU A 56 -1.24 7.31 -0.81
C LEU A 56 -0.02 8.02 -0.22
N PRO A 57 -0.02 8.35 1.08
CA PRO A 57 1.11 9.04 1.68
C PRO A 57 2.42 8.27 1.49
N LEU A 58 3.49 9.00 1.20
CA LEU A 58 4.84 8.41 1.16
C LEU A 58 5.17 7.81 2.52
N GLY A 59 5.68 6.58 2.52
CA GLY A 59 5.96 5.83 3.73
C GLY A 59 4.83 4.91 4.18
N SER A 60 3.63 5.04 3.62
CA SER A 60 2.53 4.13 3.97
C SER A 60 2.81 2.72 3.49
N LYS A 61 2.37 1.74 4.29
CA LYS A 61 2.49 0.33 3.96
C LYS A 61 1.12 -0.21 3.57
N VAL A 62 1.10 -0.93 2.47
CA VAL A 62 -0.13 -1.54 1.95
C VAL A 62 0.13 -2.99 1.60
N LYS A 63 -0.90 -3.81 1.77
CA LYS A 63 -0.89 -5.19 1.30
C LYS A 63 -1.45 -5.21 -0.12
N VAL A 64 -0.67 -5.73 -1.04
CA VAL A 64 -1.05 -5.87 -2.43
C VAL A 64 -1.29 -7.35 -2.72
N THR A 65 -2.46 -7.66 -3.22
CA THR A 65 -2.83 -9.03 -3.61
C THR A 65 -3.02 -9.10 -5.11
N ASN A 66 -2.30 -10.02 -5.75
CA ASN A 66 -2.50 -10.31 -7.16
C ASN A 66 -3.76 -11.16 -7.32
N LEU A 67 -4.78 -10.60 -7.98
CA LEU A 67 -6.08 -11.24 -8.12
C LEU A 67 -6.06 -12.46 -9.03
N SER A 68 -5.02 -12.62 -9.86
CA SER A 68 -4.89 -13.78 -10.74
C SER A 68 -4.46 -15.05 -10.01
N ASN A 69 -3.64 -14.93 -8.98
CA ASN A 69 -3.07 -16.10 -8.28
C ASN A 69 -3.20 -16.03 -6.76
N ARG A 70 -3.78 -14.97 -6.22
CA ARG A 70 -4.01 -14.74 -4.79
C ARG A 70 -2.74 -14.62 -3.95
N ARG A 71 -1.59 -14.42 -4.57
CA ARG A 71 -0.37 -14.07 -3.83
C ARG A 71 -0.46 -12.64 -3.34
N SER A 72 0.13 -12.38 -2.19
CA SER A 72 0.16 -11.04 -1.60
C SER A 72 1.54 -10.69 -1.05
N VAL A 73 1.79 -9.40 -0.96
CA VAL A 73 3.01 -8.85 -0.39
C VAL A 73 2.70 -7.49 0.22
N VAL A 74 3.39 -7.14 1.29
CA VAL A 74 3.32 -5.80 1.86
C VAL A 74 4.42 -4.95 1.23
N VAL A 75 4.05 -3.78 0.72
CA VAL A 75 4.98 -2.83 0.12
C VAL A 75 4.87 -1.48 0.81
N ARG A 76 5.94 -0.72 0.75
CA ARG A 76 5.99 0.66 1.22
C ARG A 76 5.90 1.60 0.03
N ILE A 77 5.01 2.59 0.11
CA ILE A 77 4.87 3.60 -0.93
C ILE A 77 6.03 4.60 -0.78
N ASN A 78 6.86 4.69 -1.78
CA ASN A 78 8.03 5.58 -1.77
C ASN A 78 8.14 6.47 -3.01
N ASP A 79 7.19 6.36 -3.93
CA ASP A 79 7.24 7.12 -5.18
C ASP A 79 5.85 7.53 -5.64
N ARG A 80 5.79 8.42 -6.61
CA ARG A 80 4.56 8.92 -7.23
C ARG A 80 4.39 8.37 -8.63
N GLY A 81 3.16 8.10 -8.98
CA GLY A 81 2.75 7.46 -10.23
C GLY A 81 1.94 6.20 -9.94
N PRO A 82 1.60 5.43 -10.94
CA PRO A 82 1.80 5.64 -12.36
C PRO A 82 0.87 6.74 -12.94
N PHE A 83 1.34 7.40 -13.98
CA PHE A 83 0.56 8.43 -14.67
C PHE A 83 -0.03 7.91 -15.99
N VAL A 84 -0.21 6.62 -16.08
CA VAL A 84 -0.80 5.93 -17.21
C VAL A 84 -2.24 5.56 -16.86
N LYS A 85 -3.16 5.89 -17.76
CA LYS A 85 -4.57 5.60 -17.56
C LYS A 85 -4.79 4.10 -17.39
N GLY A 86 -5.61 3.74 -16.38
CA GLY A 86 -5.92 2.34 -16.08
C GLY A 86 -4.93 1.66 -15.15
N ARG A 87 -3.82 2.31 -14.81
CA ARG A 87 -2.85 1.78 -13.84
C ARG A 87 -2.98 2.51 -12.51
N MET A 88 -3.06 1.74 -11.45
CA MET A 88 -3.24 2.25 -10.09
C MET A 88 -1.94 2.27 -9.31
N ILE A 89 -1.08 1.29 -9.50
CA ILE A 89 0.15 1.13 -8.75
C ILE A 89 1.25 0.56 -9.65
N ASP A 90 2.48 1.04 -9.47
CA ASP A 90 3.68 0.47 -10.06
C ASP A 90 4.53 -0.15 -8.96
N LEU A 91 4.70 -1.46 -9.03
CA LEU A 91 5.45 -2.22 -8.03
C LEU A 91 6.92 -2.31 -8.41
N SER A 92 7.79 -2.45 -7.43
CA SER A 92 9.17 -2.79 -7.68
C SER A 92 9.26 -4.17 -8.33
N LYS A 93 10.37 -4.44 -9.01
CA LYS A 93 10.61 -5.76 -9.60
C LYS A 93 10.55 -6.87 -8.55
N GLY A 94 11.13 -6.65 -7.37
CA GLY A 94 11.11 -7.63 -6.29
C GLY A 94 9.70 -7.94 -5.81
N ALA A 95 8.85 -6.92 -5.67
CA ALA A 95 7.44 -7.12 -5.32
C ALA A 95 6.70 -7.89 -6.41
N ALA A 96 6.93 -7.54 -7.67
CA ALA A 96 6.30 -8.23 -8.79
C ALA A 96 6.74 -9.70 -8.90
N GLN A 97 7.99 -10.00 -8.57
CA GLN A 97 8.46 -11.38 -8.49
C GLN A 97 7.68 -12.18 -7.44
N ARG A 98 7.50 -11.60 -6.27
CA ARG A 98 6.72 -12.25 -5.20
C ARG A 98 5.26 -12.45 -5.58
N LEU A 99 4.71 -11.52 -6.33
CA LEU A 99 3.33 -11.60 -6.80
C LEU A 99 3.17 -12.45 -8.06
N GLY A 100 4.27 -12.84 -8.70
CA GLY A 100 4.24 -13.78 -9.81
C GLY A 100 3.78 -13.20 -11.14
N PHE A 101 4.03 -11.90 -11.42
CA PHE A 101 3.63 -11.33 -12.70
C PHE A 101 4.75 -10.64 -13.50
N ILE A 102 6.00 -11.03 -13.27
CA ILE A 102 7.15 -10.47 -14.02
C ILE A 102 6.96 -10.67 -15.52
N SER A 103 6.65 -11.90 -15.94
CA SER A 103 6.50 -12.22 -17.37
C SER A 103 5.29 -11.55 -18.00
N ALA A 104 4.18 -11.47 -17.29
CA ALA A 104 2.99 -10.80 -17.78
C ALA A 104 3.16 -9.28 -17.86
N GLY A 105 4.00 -8.71 -17.01
CA GLY A 105 4.28 -7.27 -16.97
C GLY A 105 3.21 -6.45 -16.27
N HIS A 106 2.00 -6.92 -16.21
CA HIS A 106 0.86 -6.27 -15.57
C HIS A 106 -0.12 -7.32 -15.04
N THR A 107 -0.94 -6.91 -14.09
CA THR A 107 -2.01 -7.74 -13.54
C THR A 107 -3.04 -6.84 -12.85
N ARG A 108 -4.14 -7.41 -12.41
CA ARG A 108 -5.06 -6.71 -11.51
C ARG A 108 -4.72 -7.06 -10.07
N VAL A 109 -4.73 -6.05 -9.24
CA VAL A 109 -4.42 -6.21 -7.83
C VAL A 109 -5.49 -5.57 -6.95
N GLN A 110 -5.56 -6.04 -5.73
CA GLN A 110 -6.25 -5.41 -4.62
C GLN A 110 -5.22 -4.77 -3.71
N ILE A 111 -5.47 -3.55 -3.31
CA ILE A 111 -4.65 -2.81 -2.34
C ILE A 111 -5.48 -2.57 -1.10
N GLU A 112 -4.93 -2.92 0.05
CA GLU A 112 -5.55 -2.68 1.34
C GLU A 112 -4.50 -2.22 2.37
N PRO A 113 -4.89 -1.54 3.45
CA PRO A 113 -3.95 -1.21 4.50
C PRO A 113 -3.24 -2.45 5.03
N ALA A 114 -1.93 -2.32 5.32
CA ALA A 114 -1.13 -3.46 5.79
C ALA A 114 -1.59 -3.99 7.15
N ASP A 115 -2.30 -3.17 7.93
CA ASP A 115 -2.83 -3.54 9.24
C ASP A 115 -4.10 -4.40 9.18
N GLY A 116 -4.60 -4.69 7.99
CA GLY A 116 -5.80 -5.50 7.81
C GLY A 116 -7.11 -4.75 8.02
N SER A 117 -7.09 -3.42 8.14
CA SER A 117 -8.30 -2.62 8.32
C SER A 117 -9.15 -2.49 7.06
N GLY A 118 -8.72 -3.05 5.94
CA GLY A 118 -9.50 -3.11 4.72
C GLY A 118 -10.74 -3.98 4.90
N THR A 119 -11.89 -3.49 4.48
CA THR A 119 -13.16 -4.09 4.82
C THR A 119 -13.81 -4.88 3.70
N ARG A 120 -13.31 -4.83 2.48
CA ARG A 120 -13.92 -5.50 1.33
C ARG A 120 -12.89 -6.00 0.35
N ASP A 121 -13.16 -7.19 -0.16
CA ASP A 121 -12.48 -7.68 -1.34
C ASP A 121 -13.07 -7.01 -2.59
N CYS A 122 -12.27 -6.93 -3.63
CA CYS A 122 -12.77 -6.49 -4.91
C CYS A 122 -13.61 -7.59 -5.55
N ALA A 123 -14.78 -7.24 -5.87
CA ALA A 123 -15.66 -8.13 -6.62
C ALA A 123 -15.24 -8.24 -8.10
#